data_4be44d657f9916af4972d1b57108d6b3
#
_entry.id   4be44d657f9916af4972d1b57108d6b3
#
_cell.length_a   1.000
_cell.length_b   1.000
_cell.length_c   1.000
_cell.angle_alpha   90.00
_cell.angle_beta   90.00
_cell.angle_gamma   90.00
#
_symmetry.space_group_name_H-M   'P 1'
#
loop_
_entity.id
_entity.type
_entity.pdbx_description
1 polymer ?
#
loop_
_entity_poly.entity_id
_entity_poly.type
_entity_poly.pdbx_seq_one_letter_code
_entity_poly.pdbx_strand_id
1 'polypeptide(L)'
;MPDDGQIRFIAPVGSVGGGISADALDEALAQPTDFIACDAGTTDAGPFSLGMGIPAFPREAVKHDLSLMLRAARKANIPVIVGSAGTAGGDVHVDGVLEIVREIVAEHKLKLRTAVIYAEQDKTYLKNLLKNNRILPLNPALPISDNVIDRSSRIVGMMGVEPLQQAISEGAEFVLAGRCSDSALFAAIPVMRGLPPGLAWHAGKVSECGTLVCETLGKGVIATTVSHDQITIRPYGNGLRCTPQSVAAHGLYENADPFLHRE
;
A
#
# COMPACT_ATOMS: atom_id res chain seq x y z
N MET A 1 17.77 13.92 -9.83
CA MET A 1 18.54 13.84 -8.58
C MET A 1 19.74 12.95 -8.85
N PRO A 2 20.90 13.15 -8.23
CA PRO A 2 21.99 12.18 -8.37
C PRO A 2 21.45 10.82 -7.92
N ASP A 3 21.69 9.81 -8.73
CA ASP A 3 21.39 8.41 -8.38
C ASP A 3 22.47 7.98 -7.38
N ASP A 4 22.20 8.19 -6.09
CA ASP A 4 23.10 7.80 -5.01
C ASP A 4 22.93 6.30 -4.65
N GLY A 5 22.21 5.57 -5.48
CA GLY A 5 21.95 4.14 -5.29
C GLY A 5 21.05 3.81 -4.09
N GLN A 6 20.28 4.79 -3.63
CA GLN A 6 19.35 4.63 -2.51
C GLN A 6 17.96 5.17 -2.89
N ILE A 7 16.94 4.57 -2.33
CA ILE A 7 15.54 5.03 -2.43
C ILE A 7 14.99 5.20 -1.02
N ARG A 8 14.47 6.39 -0.72
CA ARG A 8 13.83 6.68 0.56
C ARG A 8 12.35 6.94 0.37
N PHE A 9 11.53 6.22 1.12
CA PHE A 9 10.07 6.40 1.12
C PHE A 9 9.51 6.66 2.52
N ILE A 10 8.28 7.15 2.56
CA ILE A 10 7.53 7.37 3.80
C ILE A 10 6.26 6.51 3.77
N ALA A 11 6.05 5.75 4.87
CA ALA A 11 4.80 5.10 5.25
C ALA A 11 4.13 5.97 6.33
N PRO A 12 3.13 6.80 5.98
CA PRO A 12 2.62 7.81 6.91
C PRO A 12 1.69 7.25 7.98
N VAL A 13 1.06 6.12 7.70
CA VAL A 13 0.17 5.39 8.60
C VAL A 13 0.00 3.96 8.08
N GLY A 14 -0.40 3.00 8.91
CA GLY A 14 -0.60 1.61 8.50
C GLY A 14 -1.81 1.40 7.59
N SER A 15 -2.82 2.28 7.66
CA SER A 15 -3.94 2.28 6.71
C SER A 15 -4.54 3.66 6.59
N VAL A 16 -4.87 4.08 5.35
CA VAL A 16 -5.52 5.36 5.06
C VAL A 16 -6.86 5.47 5.81
N GLY A 17 -7.01 6.52 6.58
CA GLY A 17 -8.13 6.72 7.51
C GLY A 17 -7.77 6.43 8.96
N GLY A 18 -6.55 5.93 9.23
CA GLY A 18 -6.03 5.67 10.57
C GLY A 18 -5.52 6.91 11.32
N GLY A 19 -5.37 8.03 10.64
CA GLY A 19 -4.99 9.32 11.22
C GLY A 19 -3.49 9.61 11.14
N ILE A 20 -3.08 10.30 10.09
CA ILE A 20 -1.70 10.74 9.86
C ILE A 20 -1.33 11.88 10.82
N SER A 21 -0.14 11.82 11.39
CA SER A 21 0.46 12.94 12.13
C SER A 21 1.07 13.93 11.13
N ALA A 22 0.46 15.10 10.99
CA ALA A 22 0.94 16.14 10.07
C ALA A 22 2.36 16.60 10.43
N ASP A 23 2.63 16.85 11.72
CA ASP A 23 3.94 17.31 12.19
C ASP A 23 5.03 16.25 11.91
N ALA A 24 4.74 14.96 12.17
CA ALA A 24 5.69 13.89 11.91
C ALA A 24 5.93 13.69 10.40
N LEU A 25 4.90 13.89 9.56
CA LEU A 25 5.04 13.84 8.11
C LEU A 25 5.91 14.99 7.60
N ASP A 26 5.69 16.21 8.09
CA ASP A 26 6.49 17.38 7.73
C ASP A 26 7.95 17.22 8.18
N GLU A 27 8.19 16.69 9.40
CA GLU A 27 9.53 16.39 9.89
C GLU A 27 10.24 15.33 9.02
N ALA A 28 9.54 14.27 8.64
CA ALA A 28 10.09 13.23 7.77
C ALA A 28 10.43 13.76 6.38
N LEU A 29 9.59 14.62 5.81
CA LEU A 29 9.77 15.24 4.50
C LEU A 29 10.83 16.37 4.49
N ALA A 30 11.32 16.80 5.63
CA ALA A 30 12.49 17.69 5.70
C ALA A 30 13.78 17.02 5.19
N GLN A 31 13.78 15.69 5.08
CA GLN A 31 14.84 14.92 4.42
C GLN A 31 14.43 14.56 2.98
N PRO A 32 15.39 14.44 2.04
CA PRO A 32 15.12 13.98 0.69
C PRO A 32 14.32 12.69 0.69
N THR A 33 13.23 12.64 -0.07
CA THR A 33 12.29 11.52 -0.13
C THR A 33 11.89 11.31 -1.57
N ASP A 34 11.83 10.06 -2.01
CA ASP A 34 11.51 9.69 -3.39
C ASP A 34 10.02 9.50 -3.61
N PHE A 35 9.29 8.96 -2.62
CA PHE A 35 7.84 8.78 -2.72
C PHE A 35 7.18 8.58 -1.34
N ILE A 36 5.86 8.68 -1.33
CA ILE A 36 5.01 8.29 -0.20
C ILE A 36 4.19 7.08 -0.65
N ALA A 37 4.10 6.04 0.17
CA ALA A 37 3.16 4.95 -0.07
C ALA A 37 2.36 4.65 1.19
N CYS A 38 1.11 4.22 1.00
CA CYS A 38 0.23 3.86 2.10
C CYS A 38 -0.74 2.78 1.66
N ASP A 39 -0.89 1.76 2.47
CA ASP A 39 -2.00 0.84 2.31
C ASP A 39 -3.33 1.50 2.76
N ALA A 40 -4.43 1.06 2.18
CA ALA A 40 -5.77 1.52 2.57
C ALA A 40 -6.68 0.33 2.88
N GLY A 41 -6.10 -0.87 2.99
CA GLY A 41 -6.84 -2.12 3.10
C GLY A 41 -6.47 -2.98 4.29
N THR A 42 -7.29 -3.99 4.48
CA THR A 42 -7.04 -5.12 5.35
C THR A 42 -7.93 -6.28 4.98
N THR A 43 -7.46 -7.49 5.22
CA THR A 43 -8.24 -8.74 5.14
C THR A 43 -8.59 -9.31 6.50
N ASP A 44 -8.10 -8.74 7.59
CA ASP A 44 -8.25 -9.24 8.96
C ASP A 44 -9.71 -9.31 9.42
N ALA A 45 -10.53 -8.36 8.97
CA ALA A 45 -11.97 -8.35 9.26
C ALA A 45 -12.79 -9.33 8.40
N GLY A 46 -12.13 -10.15 7.57
CA GLY A 46 -12.77 -11.10 6.66
C GLY A 46 -13.40 -10.43 5.43
N PRO A 47 -14.30 -11.14 4.72
CA PRO A 47 -14.78 -10.74 3.38
C PRO A 47 -15.90 -9.70 3.39
N PHE A 48 -16.32 -9.18 4.53
CA PHE A 48 -17.49 -8.33 4.65
C PHE A 48 -17.38 -7.06 3.79
N SER A 49 -16.28 -6.33 3.92
CA SER A 49 -16.08 -5.07 3.17
C SER A 49 -16.10 -5.32 1.67
N LEU A 50 -15.41 -6.36 1.18
CA LEU A 50 -15.41 -6.71 -0.24
C LEU A 50 -16.82 -7.09 -0.71
N GLY A 51 -17.49 -8.00 0.01
CA GLY A 51 -18.79 -8.51 -0.36
C GLY A 51 -19.88 -7.44 -0.41
N MET A 52 -19.90 -6.55 0.58
CA MET A 52 -20.89 -5.48 0.70
C MET A 52 -20.54 -4.22 -0.09
N GLY A 53 -19.27 -4.03 -0.49
CA GLY A 53 -18.81 -2.80 -1.11
C GLY A 53 -18.74 -1.61 -0.15
N ILE A 54 -18.47 -1.88 1.15
CA ILE A 54 -18.48 -0.86 2.21
C ILE A 54 -17.07 -0.73 2.79
N PRO A 55 -16.47 0.49 2.80
CA PRO A 55 -15.18 0.70 3.44
C PRO A 55 -15.28 0.63 4.97
N ALA A 56 -14.18 0.22 5.64
CA ALA A 56 -14.12 0.16 7.10
C ALA A 56 -13.91 1.54 7.74
N PHE A 57 -13.18 2.42 7.06
CA PHE A 57 -12.90 3.76 7.60
C PHE A 57 -13.95 4.78 7.17
N PRO A 58 -14.31 5.74 8.06
CA PRO A 58 -15.18 6.85 7.71
C PRO A 58 -14.59 7.69 6.59
N ARG A 59 -15.45 8.16 5.68
CA ARG A 59 -15.06 8.95 4.51
C ARG A 59 -14.22 10.18 4.86
N GLU A 60 -14.59 10.88 5.94
CA GLU A 60 -13.88 12.08 6.38
C GLU A 60 -12.47 11.78 6.90
N ALA A 61 -12.26 10.64 7.56
CA ALA A 61 -10.95 10.21 7.99
C ALA A 61 -10.04 9.89 6.79
N VAL A 62 -10.58 9.16 5.79
CA VAL A 62 -9.89 8.88 4.53
C VAL A 62 -9.54 10.18 3.79
N LYS A 63 -10.50 11.12 3.70
CA LYS A 63 -10.28 12.42 3.05
C LYS A 63 -9.20 13.23 3.75
N HIS A 64 -9.20 13.24 5.08
CA HIS A 64 -8.19 13.94 5.88
C HIS A 64 -6.79 13.43 5.57
N ASP A 65 -6.58 12.12 5.67
CA ASP A 65 -5.26 11.50 5.44
C ASP A 65 -4.78 11.69 4.00
N LEU A 66 -5.66 11.43 3.01
CA LEU A 66 -5.32 11.67 1.61
C LEU A 66 -4.99 13.14 1.32
N SER A 67 -5.70 14.08 1.94
CA SER A 67 -5.40 15.52 1.78
C SER A 67 -4.01 15.86 2.30
N LEU A 68 -3.61 15.32 3.46
CA LEU A 68 -2.26 15.52 4.00
C LEU A 68 -1.20 14.96 3.06
N MET A 69 -1.35 13.71 2.63
CA MET A 69 -0.37 13.06 1.73
C MET A 69 -0.23 13.77 0.40
N LEU A 70 -1.35 14.05 -0.30
CA LEU A 70 -1.33 14.64 -1.64
C LEU A 70 -0.76 16.06 -1.64
N ARG A 71 -1.09 16.86 -0.63
CA ARG A 71 -0.54 18.22 -0.47
C ARG A 71 0.95 18.20 -0.16
N ALA A 72 1.37 17.34 0.76
CA ALA A 72 2.76 17.18 1.15
C ALA A 72 3.61 16.67 -0.02
N ALA A 73 3.15 15.65 -0.71
CA ALA A 73 3.83 15.09 -1.88
C ALA A 73 3.93 16.10 -3.04
N ARG A 74 2.85 16.87 -3.28
CA ARG A 74 2.87 17.93 -4.31
C ARG A 74 3.91 19.01 -3.99
N LYS A 75 4.03 19.42 -2.73
CA LYS A 75 5.05 20.36 -2.28
C LYS A 75 6.47 19.81 -2.44
N ALA A 76 6.67 18.53 -2.16
CA ALA A 76 7.94 17.83 -2.31
C ALA A 76 8.26 17.39 -3.74
N ASN A 77 7.28 17.47 -4.66
CA ASN A 77 7.36 17.00 -6.05
C ASN A 77 7.73 15.51 -6.16
N ILE A 78 7.06 14.68 -5.37
CA ILE A 78 7.23 13.23 -5.32
C ILE A 78 5.89 12.51 -5.55
N PRO A 79 5.88 11.28 -6.08
CA PRO A 79 4.65 10.53 -6.28
C PRO A 79 4.09 9.96 -4.96
N VAL A 80 2.79 9.66 -5.00
CA VAL A 80 2.07 8.93 -3.94
C VAL A 80 1.48 7.65 -4.52
N ILE A 81 1.62 6.54 -3.81
CA ILE A 81 1.01 5.25 -4.15
C ILE A 81 0.07 4.84 -3.01
N VAL A 82 -1.19 4.56 -3.34
CA VAL A 82 -2.19 4.03 -2.40
C VAL A 82 -2.77 2.77 -2.98
N GLY A 83 -2.69 1.67 -2.23
CA GLY A 83 -3.24 0.37 -2.61
C GLY A 83 -4.40 -0.07 -1.75
N SER A 84 -5.06 -1.13 -2.17
CA SER A 84 -6.21 -1.73 -1.50
C SER A 84 -7.30 -0.71 -1.15
N ALA A 85 -7.55 0.24 -2.05
CA ALA A 85 -8.41 1.38 -1.85
C ALA A 85 -9.74 1.00 -1.18
N GLY A 86 -10.17 1.80 -0.18
CA GLY A 86 -11.44 1.62 0.50
C GLY A 86 -11.57 0.29 1.26
N THR A 87 -10.49 -0.21 1.85
CA THR A 87 -10.39 -1.40 2.70
C THR A 87 -10.21 -2.70 1.93
N ALA A 88 -10.96 -2.94 0.86
CA ALA A 88 -10.97 -4.24 0.19
C ALA A 88 -10.49 -4.19 -1.27
N GLY A 89 -10.31 -3.01 -1.83
CA GLY A 89 -9.76 -2.83 -3.17
C GLY A 89 -10.64 -3.32 -4.32
N GLY A 90 -11.95 -3.54 -4.10
CA GLY A 90 -12.89 -3.77 -5.21
C GLY A 90 -13.16 -2.47 -5.97
N ASP A 91 -13.69 -2.56 -7.18
CA ASP A 91 -13.85 -1.41 -8.07
C ASP A 91 -14.71 -0.32 -7.45
N VAL A 92 -15.79 -0.67 -6.77
CA VAL A 92 -16.64 0.28 -6.03
C VAL A 92 -15.88 1.03 -4.92
N HIS A 93 -14.91 0.39 -4.30
CA HIS A 93 -14.07 1.02 -3.28
C HIS A 93 -13.08 1.99 -3.91
N VAL A 94 -12.47 1.61 -5.04
CA VAL A 94 -11.60 2.49 -5.84
C VAL A 94 -12.34 3.72 -6.27
N ASP A 95 -13.55 3.56 -6.82
CA ASP A 95 -14.39 4.68 -7.27
C ASP A 95 -14.74 5.63 -6.11
N GLY A 96 -15.13 5.08 -4.95
CA GLY A 96 -15.43 5.89 -3.77
C GLY A 96 -14.24 6.71 -3.27
N VAL A 97 -13.03 6.13 -3.28
CA VAL A 97 -11.80 6.86 -2.93
C VAL A 97 -11.43 7.88 -4.01
N LEU A 98 -11.63 7.54 -5.29
CA LEU A 98 -11.37 8.46 -6.40
C LEU A 98 -12.27 9.71 -6.34
N GLU A 99 -13.51 9.58 -5.88
CA GLU A 99 -14.39 10.73 -5.63
C GLU A 99 -13.81 11.64 -4.54
N ILE A 100 -13.32 11.06 -3.44
CA ILE A 100 -12.64 11.80 -2.37
C ILE A 100 -11.42 12.56 -2.93
N VAL A 101 -10.61 11.90 -3.75
CA VAL A 101 -9.44 12.52 -4.38
C VAL A 101 -9.84 13.69 -5.27
N ARG A 102 -10.91 13.55 -6.06
CA ARG A 102 -11.43 14.64 -6.92
C ARG A 102 -11.83 15.86 -6.09
N GLU A 103 -12.48 15.68 -4.94
CA GLU A 103 -12.79 16.76 -4.02
C GLU A 103 -11.52 17.45 -3.48
N ILE A 104 -10.55 16.68 -3.00
CA ILE A 104 -9.27 17.21 -2.51
C ILE A 104 -8.56 18.04 -3.59
N VAL A 105 -8.52 17.51 -4.81
CA VAL A 105 -7.92 18.19 -5.97
C VAL A 105 -8.62 19.52 -6.25
N ALA A 106 -9.96 19.55 -6.20
CA ALA A 106 -10.73 20.77 -6.41
C ALA A 106 -10.54 21.78 -5.26
N GLU A 107 -10.64 21.35 -4.01
CA GLU A 107 -10.52 22.20 -2.81
C GLU A 107 -9.15 22.86 -2.70
N HIS A 108 -8.10 22.10 -3.00
CA HIS A 108 -6.71 22.58 -2.88
C HIS A 108 -6.10 23.04 -4.22
N LYS A 109 -6.90 23.05 -5.31
CA LYS A 109 -6.46 23.43 -6.65
C LYS A 109 -5.20 22.69 -7.11
N LEU A 110 -5.12 21.40 -6.77
CA LEU A 110 -4.00 20.56 -7.16
C LEU A 110 -4.08 20.20 -8.65
N LYS A 111 -2.93 19.93 -9.25
CA LYS A 111 -2.82 19.32 -10.57
C LYS A 111 -2.02 18.03 -10.40
N LEU A 112 -2.68 16.89 -10.59
CA LEU A 112 -2.10 15.55 -10.40
C LEU A 112 -2.42 14.68 -11.60
N ARG A 113 -1.40 14.06 -12.20
CA ARG A 113 -1.60 12.95 -13.13
C ARG A 113 -1.88 11.71 -12.28
N THR A 114 -3.12 11.25 -12.35
CA THR A 114 -3.59 10.12 -11.54
C THR A 114 -3.73 8.88 -12.40
N ALA A 115 -3.08 7.80 -12.00
CA ALA A 115 -3.37 6.46 -12.50
C ALA A 115 -4.36 5.77 -11.57
N VAL A 116 -5.36 5.11 -12.14
CA VAL A 116 -6.34 4.30 -11.40
C VAL A 116 -6.23 2.87 -11.89
N ILE A 117 -6.01 1.93 -10.98
CA ILE A 117 -5.82 0.52 -11.30
C ILE A 117 -6.90 -0.28 -10.59
N TYR A 118 -7.79 -0.89 -11.36
CA TYR A 118 -8.87 -1.74 -10.84
C TYR A 118 -8.39 -3.16 -10.61
N ALA A 119 -9.04 -3.87 -9.69
CA ALA A 119 -8.63 -5.20 -9.26
C ALA A 119 -9.72 -6.26 -9.39
N GLU A 120 -10.99 -5.89 -9.63
CA GLU A 120 -12.05 -6.88 -9.80
C GLU A 120 -11.83 -7.71 -11.07
N GLN A 121 -12.09 -9.00 -10.97
CA GLN A 121 -11.85 -9.97 -12.03
C GLN A 121 -13.16 -10.38 -12.69
N ASP A 122 -13.16 -10.43 -14.01
CA ASP A 122 -14.29 -10.94 -14.80
C ASP A 122 -14.51 -12.42 -14.51
N LYS A 123 -15.76 -12.78 -14.15
CA LYS A 123 -16.11 -14.16 -13.78
C LYS A 123 -15.97 -15.14 -14.95
N THR A 124 -16.22 -14.70 -16.17
CA THR A 124 -16.06 -15.55 -17.37
C THR A 124 -14.58 -15.85 -17.60
N TYR A 125 -13.74 -14.85 -17.46
CA TYR A 125 -12.28 -14.99 -17.52
C TYR A 125 -11.78 -15.97 -16.45
N LEU A 126 -12.20 -15.82 -15.19
CA LEU A 126 -11.82 -16.73 -14.10
C LEU A 126 -12.24 -18.17 -14.34
N LYS A 127 -13.47 -18.41 -14.84
CA LYS A 127 -13.92 -19.77 -15.20
C LYS A 127 -13.08 -20.36 -16.33
N ASN A 128 -12.68 -19.56 -17.31
CA ASN A 128 -11.77 -20.03 -18.36
C ASN A 128 -10.39 -20.39 -17.82
N LEU A 129 -9.85 -19.61 -16.88
CA LEU A 129 -8.58 -19.92 -16.21
C LEU A 129 -8.72 -21.21 -15.40
N LEU A 130 -9.84 -21.41 -14.68
CA LEU A 130 -10.09 -22.60 -13.88
C LEU A 130 -10.14 -23.86 -14.77
N LYS A 131 -10.89 -23.83 -15.90
CA LYS A 131 -10.95 -24.93 -16.86
C LYS A 131 -9.59 -25.33 -17.43
N ASN A 132 -8.68 -24.36 -17.54
CA ASN A 132 -7.33 -24.57 -18.07
C ASN A 132 -6.29 -24.83 -16.98
N ASN A 133 -6.70 -25.12 -15.75
CA ASN A 133 -5.83 -25.34 -14.58
C ASN A 133 -4.84 -24.20 -14.34
N ARG A 134 -5.26 -22.97 -14.64
CA ARG A 134 -4.46 -21.75 -14.43
C ARG A 134 -4.79 -21.06 -13.10
N ILE A 135 -5.80 -21.55 -12.38
CA ILE A 135 -6.10 -21.18 -10.99
C ILE A 135 -5.90 -22.41 -10.16
N LEU A 136 -4.99 -22.35 -9.21
CA LEU A 136 -4.69 -23.39 -8.26
C LEU A 136 -5.09 -22.93 -6.87
N PRO A 137 -5.74 -23.79 -6.04
CA PRO A 137 -6.04 -23.44 -4.66
C PRO A 137 -4.77 -23.33 -3.83
N LEU A 138 -4.75 -22.39 -2.88
CA LEU A 138 -3.77 -22.39 -1.82
C LEU A 138 -4.03 -23.56 -0.87
N ASN A 139 -3.01 -24.13 -0.27
CA ASN A 139 -3.13 -25.26 0.63
C ASN A 139 -3.02 -24.84 2.10
N PRO A 140 -3.98 -25.17 3.00
CA PRO A 140 -5.26 -25.83 2.72
C PRO A 140 -6.31 -24.86 2.17
N ALA A 141 -7.04 -25.26 1.16
CA ALA A 141 -8.12 -24.43 0.61
C ALA A 141 -9.34 -25.28 0.23
N LEU A 142 -10.49 -24.63 0.26
CA LEU A 142 -11.71 -25.23 -0.27
C LEU A 142 -11.64 -25.32 -1.79
N PRO A 143 -12.22 -26.36 -2.41
CA PRO A 143 -12.28 -26.45 -3.86
C PRO A 143 -13.02 -25.26 -4.47
N ILE A 144 -12.42 -24.66 -5.49
CA ILE A 144 -13.04 -23.64 -6.31
C ILE A 144 -13.82 -24.31 -7.46
N SER A 145 -14.99 -23.78 -7.80
CA SER A 145 -15.82 -24.24 -8.91
C SER A 145 -16.52 -23.05 -9.59
N ASP A 146 -17.06 -23.29 -10.80
CA ASP A 146 -17.84 -22.28 -11.51
C ASP A 146 -18.98 -21.73 -10.64
N ASN A 147 -19.65 -22.58 -9.86
CA ASN A 147 -20.72 -22.17 -8.95
C ASN A 147 -20.21 -21.25 -7.82
N VAL A 148 -19.02 -21.50 -7.29
CA VAL A 148 -18.40 -20.63 -6.27
C VAL A 148 -18.11 -19.26 -6.89
N ILE A 149 -17.53 -19.22 -8.10
CA ILE A 149 -17.27 -17.99 -8.83
C ILE A 149 -18.58 -17.23 -9.08
N ASP A 150 -19.62 -17.91 -9.56
CA ASP A 150 -20.91 -17.26 -9.88
C ASP A 150 -21.59 -16.65 -8.66
N ARG A 151 -21.53 -17.33 -7.52
CA ARG A 151 -22.15 -16.89 -6.26
C ARG A 151 -21.35 -15.82 -5.51
N SER A 152 -20.08 -15.62 -5.84
CA SER A 152 -19.27 -14.55 -5.22
C SER A 152 -19.79 -13.20 -5.64
N SER A 153 -19.98 -12.28 -4.70
CA SER A 153 -20.40 -10.90 -5.00
C SER A 153 -19.32 -10.20 -5.83
N ARG A 154 -18.08 -10.24 -5.36
CA ARG A 154 -16.89 -9.67 -6.00
C ARG A 154 -15.70 -10.60 -5.85
N ILE A 155 -14.81 -10.59 -6.79
CA ILE A 155 -13.55 -11.33 -6.76
C ILE A 155 -12.47 -10.37 -7.21
N VAL A 156 -11.47 -10.15 -6.39
CA VAL A 156 -10.33 -9.27 -6.72
C VAL A 156 -9.06 -10.09 -6.92
N GLY A 157 -8.24 -9.67 -7.87
CA GLY A 157 -6.87 -10.15 -8.02
C GLY A 157 -5.93 -9.28 -7.19
N MET A 158 -5.13 -9.88 -6.31
CA MET A 158 -4.09 -9.15 -5.59
C MET A 158 -2.93 -8.86 -6.55
N MET A 159 -2.64 -7.58 -6.81
CA MET A 159 -1.56 -7.19 -7.70
C MET A 159 -0.23 -7.06 -6.95
N GLY A 160 0.86 -7.35 -7.66
CA GLY A 160 2.22 -7.10 -7.22
C GLY A 160 2.73 -5.73 -7.65
N VAL A 161 4.05 -5.64 -7.89
CA VAL A 161 4.71 -4.36 -8.22
C VAL A 161 4.48 -3.89 -9.66
N GLU A 162 4.22 -4.79 -10.60
CA GLU A 162 4.28 -4.50 -12.03
C GLU A 162 3.27 -3.43 -12.48
N PRO A 163 1.97 -3.48 -12.11
CA PRO A 163 1.03 -2.43 -12.50
C PRO A 163 1.39 -1.07 -11.89
N LEU A 164 1.94 -1.06 -10.67
CA LEU A 164 2.38 0.15 -9.98
C LEU A 164 3.59 0.77 -10.69
N GLN A 165 4.56 -0.06 -11.08
CA GLN A 165 5.75 0.36 -11.83
C GLN A 165 5.36 0.92 -13.20
N GLN A 166 4.42 0.29 -13.89
CA GLN A 166 3.91 0.80 -15.16
C GLN A 166 3.32 2.20 -14.97
N ALA A 167 2.42 2.39 -14.01
CA ALA A 167 1.80 3.68 -13.73
C ALA A 167 2.85 4.77 -13.43
N ILE A 168 3.85 4.47 -12.60
CA ILE A 168 4.94 5.40 -12.28
C ILE A 168 5.80 5.70 -13.50
N SER A 169 6.15 4.70 -14.33
CA SER A 169 6.94 4.89 -15.54
C SER A 169 6.24 5.74 -16.59
N GLU A 170 4.90 5.68 -16.64
CA GLU A 170 4.04 6.53 -17.48
C GLU A 170 3.86 7.94 -16.90
N GLY A 171 4.47 8.20 -15.72
CA GLY A 171 4.56 9.51 -15.11
C GLY A 171 3.39 9.86 -14.19
N ALA A 172 2.70 8.87 -13.62
CA ALA A 172 1.70 9.13 -12.60
C ALA A 172 2.33 9.82 -11.38
N GLU A 173 1.69 10.87 -10.90
CA GLU A 173 2.05 11.59 -9.67
C GLU A 173 1.23 11.05 -8.47
N PHE A 174 0.11 10.41 -8.77
CA PHE A 174 -0.70 9.68 -7.81
C PHE A 174 -1.18 8.37 -8.43
N VAL A 175 -0.95 7.26 -7.74
CA VAL A 175 -1.44 5.94 -8.12
C VAL A 175 -2.47 5.50 -7.08
N LEU A 176 -3.70 5.25 -7.53
CA LEU A 176 -4.78 4.68 -6.74
C LEU A 176 -5.07 3.29 -7.25
N ALA A 177 -4.78 2.28 -6.44
CA ALA A 177 -4.93 0.88 -6.83
C ALA A 177 -6.01 0.16 -6.01
N GLY A 178 -6.69 -0.78 -6.66
CA GLY A 178 -7.52 -1.79 -6.03
C GLY A 178 -6.69 -2.76 -5.19
N ARG A 179 -7.16 -4.00 -5.01
CA ARG A 179 -6.46 -4.97 -4.14
C ARG A 179 -5.00 -5.18 -4.57
N CYS A 180 -4.10 -4.91 -3.66
CA CYS A 180 -2.66 -4.96 -3.86
C CYS A 180 -2.01 -5.71 -2.70
N SER A 181 -0.85 -6.33 -2.92
CA SER A 181 0.01 -6.73 -1.81
C SER A 181 0.49 -5.46 -1.10
N ASP A 182 0.37 -5.44 0.23
CA ASP A 182 0.65 -4.26 1.04
C ASP A 182 2.13 -3.86 0.92
N SER A 183 3.02 -4.86 0.89
CA SER A 183 4.47 -4.65 0.70
C SER A 183 4.82 -4.16 -0.71
N ALA A 184 4.03 -4.52 -1.74
CA ALA A 184 4.30 -4.14 -3.12
C ALA A 184 4.26 -2.62 -3.34
N LEU A 185 3.44 -1.90 -2.57
CA LEU A 185 3.33 -0.45 -2.64
C LEU A 185 4.68 0.24 -2.39
N PHE A 186 5.44 -0.31 -1.48
CA PHE A 186 6.75 0.20 -1.06
C PHE A 186 7.89 -0.39 -1.89
N ALA A 187 7.76 -1.62 -2.35
CA ALA A 187 8.78 -2.31 -3.14
C ALA A 187 8.82 -1.85 -4.61
N ALA A 188 7.71 -1.32 -5.15
CA ALA A 188 7.57 -1.00 -6.57
C ALA A 188 8.69 -0.10 -7.12
N ILE A 189 8.93 1.04 -6.49
CA ILE A 189 9.95 2.00 -6.96
C ILE A 189 11.38 1.49 -6.70
N PRO A 190 11.75 0.96 -5.52
CA PRO A 190 13.08 0.38 -5.31
C PRO A 190 13.42 -0.71 -6.31
N VAL A 191 12.50 -1.66 -6.56
CA VAL A 191 12.72 -2.73 -7.56
C VAL A 191 12.86 -2.16 -8.97
N MET A 192 12.00 -1.20 -9.35
CA MET A 192 12.09 -0.53 -10.66
C MET A 192 13.42 0.21 -10.86
N ARG A 193 14.04 0.68 -9.78
CA ARG A 193 15.34 1.35 -9.78
C ARG A 193 16.53 0.39 -9.68
N GLY A 194 16.29 -0.93 -9.71
CA GLY A 194 17.33 -1.95 -9.72
C GLY A 194 17.92 -2.28 -8.35
N LEU A 195 17.28 -1.85 -7.25
CA LEU A 195 17.68 -2.28 -5.91
C LEU A 195 17.30 -3.76 -5.68
N PRO A 196 18.02 -4.47 -4.79
CA PRO A 196 17.78 -5.89 -4.55
C PRO A 196 16.32 -6.16 -4.15
N PRO A 197 15.58 -7.01 -4.88
CA PRO A 197 14.16 -7.25 -4.60
C PRO A 197 13.92 -7.72 -3.16
N GLY A 198 14.75 -8.61 -2.62
CA GLY A 198 14.61 -9.10 -1.25
C GLY A 198 14.67 -7.99 -0.20
N LEU A 199 15.55 -6.99 -0.36
CA LEU A 199 15.59 -5.83 0.53
C LEU A 199 14.38 -4.92 0.33
N ALA A 200 13.98 -4.68 -0.92
CA ALA A 200 12.83 -3.84 -1.24
C ALA A 200 11.51 -4.40 -0.66
N TRP A 201 11.27 -5.69 -0.85
CA TRP A 201 10.09 -6.38 -0.30
C TRP A 201 10.12 -6.42 1.22
N HIS A 202 11.28 -6.73 1.83
CA HIS A 202 11.41 -6.72 3.29
C HIS A 202 11.18 -5.31 3.87
N ALA A 203 11.71 -4.27 3.22
CA ALA A 203 11.45 -2.88 3.61
C ALA A 203 9.96 -2.54 3.56
N GLY A 204 9.25 -3.01 2.53
CA GLY A 204 7.79 -2.89 2.42
C GLY A 204 7.10 -3.58 3.58
N LYS A 205 7.41 -4.85 3.82
CA LYS A 205 6.79 -5.65 4.87
C LYS A 205 6.95 -5.06 6.27
N VAL A 206 8.10 -4.48 6.55
CA VAL A 206 8.35 -3.82 7.84
C VAL A 206 7.62 -2.48 7.96
N SER A 207 7.41 -1.77 6.85
CA SER A 207 6.89 -0.40 6.86
C SER A 207 5.37 -0.29 6.70
N GLU A 208 4.73 -1.29 6.11
CA GLU A 208 3.32 -1.24 5.68
C GLU A 208 2.34 -0.97 6.84
N CYS A 209 2.63 -1.51 8.02
CA CYS A 209 1.82 -1.28 9.22
C CYS A 209 2.17 0.02 9.98
N GLY A 210 2.98 0.92 9.37
CA GLY A 210 3.34 2.20 9.97
C GLY A 210 4.05 2.04 11.31
N THR A 211 3.64 2.78 12.32
CA THR A 211 4.31 2.81 13.63
C THR A 211 4.13 1.56 14.48
N LEU A 212 3.41 0.54 14.03
CA LEU A 212 3.32 -0.75 14.73
C LEU A 212 4.68 -1.46 14.84
N VAL A 213 5.63 -1.12 13.98
CA VAL A 213 7.01 -1.63 14.06
C VAL A 213 7.81 -1.04 15.22
N CYS A 214 7.33 0.01 15.88
CA CYS A 214 7.98 0.65 17.01
C CYS A 214 7.78 -0.11 18.31
N GLU A 215 8.67 0.14 19.30
CA GLU A 215 8.55 -0.45 20.64
C GLU A 215 7.29 0.02 21.39
N THR A 216 6.85 1.24 21.11
CA THR A 216 5.65 1.83 21.70
C THR A 216 4.70 2.29 20.62
N LEU A 217 3.42 2.02 20.81
CA LEU A 217 2.39 2.53 19.93
C LEU A 217 2.29 4.05 20.06
N GLY A 218 2.15 4.74 18.95
CA GLY A 218 2.02 6.19 18.95
C GLY A 218 1.71 6.75 17.56
N LYS A 219 1.28 8.01 17.54
CA LYS A 219 1.07 8.73 16.28
C LYS A 219 2.41 9.17 15.71
N GLY A 220 2.65 8.81 14.46
CA GLY A 220 3.88 9.16 13.76
C GLY A 220 3.90 8.59 12.36
N VAL A 221 5.04 8.68 11.71
CA VAL A 221 5.29 8.10 10.39
C VAL A 221 6.58 7.30 10.40
N ILE A 222 6.70 6.35 9.50
CA ILE A 222 7.93 5.59 9.26
C ILE A 222 8.55 6.07 7.96
N ALA A 223 9.82 6.42 8.00
CA ALA A 223 10.63 6.60 6.79
C ALA A 223 11.63 5.45 6.66
N THR A 224 11.69 4.87 5.49
CA THR A 224 12.59 3.75 5.20
C THR A 224 13.46 4.08 4.00
N THR A 225 14.75 3.82 4.15
CA THR A 225 15.74 3.94 3.07
C THR A 225 16.20 2.54 2.68
N VAL A 226 16.13 2.23 1.40
CA VAL A 226 16.62 0.99 0.79
C VAL A 226 17.87 1.31 -0.02
N SER A 227 18.96 0.57 0.23
CA SER A 227 20.19 0.60 -0.56
C SER A 227 20.50 -0.77 -1.16
N HIS A 228 21.67 -0.93 -1.76
CA HIS A 228 22.08 -2.22 -2.33
C HIS A 228 22.40 -3.30 -1.30
N ASP A 229 22.67 -2.93 -0.06
CA ASP A 229 23.19 -3.83 0.98
C ASP A 229 22.37 -3.80 2.29
N GLN A 230 21.52 -2.78 2.49
CA GLN A 230 20.78 -2.63 3.74
C GLN A 230 19.48 -1.86 3.58
N ILE A 231 18.64 -1.97 4.61
CA ILE A 231 17.51 -1.07 4.85
C ILE A 231 17.74 -0.30 6.14
N THR A 232 17.31 0.95 6.16
CA THR A 232 17.32 1.79 7.37
C THR A 232 15.91 2.28 7.65
N ILE A 233 15.40 2.01 8.85
CA ILE A 233 14.05 2.38 9.28
C ILE A 233 14.17 3.48 10.34
N ARG A 234 13.47 4.59 10.12
CA ARG A 234 13.46 5.72 11.04
C ARG A 234 12.03 6.17 11.33
N PRO A 235 11.59 6.07 12.58
CA PRO A 235 10.32 6.64 12.99
C PRO A 235 10.44 8.14 13.21
N TYR A 236 9.35 8.87 12.94
CA TYR A 236 9.14 10.26 13.26
C TYR A 236 7.87 10.41 14.08
N GLY A 237 7.95 11.14 15.17
CA GLY A 237 6.88 11.29 16.16
C GLY A 237 7.43 11.19 17.59
N ASN A 238 6.74 11.83 18.53
CA ASN A 238 7.20 11.93 19.91
C ASN A 238 7.31 10.54 20.58
N GLY A 239 8.52 10.22 21.08
CA GLY A 239 8.79 9.00 21.83
C GLY A 239 8.81 7.71 21.02
N LEU A 240 8.66 7.78 19.70
CA LEU A 240 8.73 6.60 18.84
C LEU A 240 10.18 6.15 18.66
N ARG A 241 10.39 4.83 18.77
CA ARG A 241 11.69 4.21 18.56
C ARG A 241 11.54 2.84 17.93
N CYS A 242 12.30 2.57 16.90
CA CYS A 242 12.50 1.23 16.35
C CYS A 242 13.79 0.65 16.91
N THR A 243 13.74 -0.62 17.32
CA THR A 243 14.89 -1.38 17.77
C THR A 243 14.97 -2.70 16.98
N PRO A 244 16.13 -3.37 16.94
CA PRO A 244 16.21 -4.70 16.32
C PRO A 244 15.15 -5.66 16.87
N GLN A 245 14.85 -5.59 18.15
CA GLN A 245 13.83 -6.43 18.79
C GLN A 245 12.43 -6.10 18.30
N SER A 246 12.04 -4.81 18.25
CA SER A 246 10.69 -4.42 17.80
C SER A 246 10.47 -4.73 16.32
N VAL A 247 11.48 -4.53 15.48
CA VAL A 247 11.43 -4.87 14.05
C VAL A 247 11.33 -6.39 13.84
N ALA A 248 12.13 -7.18 14.58
CA ALA A 248 12.06 -8.63 14.51
C ALA A 248 10.71 -9.17 15.01
N ALA A 249 10.19 -8.63 16.12
CA ALA A 249 8.89 -9.02 16.65
C ALA A 249 7.75 -8.72 15.66
N HIS A 250 7.79 -7.55 14.99
CA HIS A 250 6.84 -7.21 13.94
C HIS A 250 6.95 -8.18 12.75
N GLY A 251 8.16 -8.48 12.27
CA GLY A 251 8.38 -9.45 11.21
C GLY A 251 7.86 -10.85 11.53
N LEU A 252 7.99 -11.31 12.78
CA LEU A 252 7.44 -12.60 13.23
C LEU A 252 5.91 -12.61 13.31
N TYR A 253 5.30 -11.48 13.64
CA TYR A 253 3.84 -11.35 13.63
C TYR A 253 3.28 -11.43 12.21
N GLU A 254 3.94 -10.78 11.26
CA GLU A 254 3.48 -10.64 9.88
C GLU A 254 3.75 -11.88 9.00
N ASN A 255 4.68 -12.75 9.37
CA ASN A 255 5.09 -13.87 8.53
C ASN A 255 4.85 -15.22 9.20
N ALA A 256 4.31 -16.16 8.43
CA ALA A 256 4.09 -17.54 8.89
C ALA A 256 5.40 -18.32 9.10
N ASP A 257 6.49 -17.92 8.43
CA ASP A 257 7.80 -18.53 8.52
C ASP A 257 8.84 -17.45 8.86
N PRO A 258 9.64 -17.63 9.96
CA PRO A 258 10.60 -16.61 10.39
C PRO A 258 11.82 -16.48 9.46
N PHE A 259 12.05 -17.43 8.55
CA PHE A 259 13.22 -17.48 7.67
C PHE A 259 12.88 -17.28 6.20
N LEU A 260 11.64 -17.60 5.80
CA LEU A 260 11.23 -17.56 4.40
C LEU A 260 9.98 -16.69 4.24
N HIS A 261 10.18 -15.51 3.70
CA HIS A 261 9.13 -14.60 3.33
C HIS A 261 8.76 -14.81 1.85
N ARG A 262 7.48 -15.08 1.58
CA ARG A 262 6.94 -15.26 0.22
C ARG A 262 5.88 -14.19 -0.03
N GLU A 263 6.12 -13.37 -1.04
CA GLU A 263 5.23 -12.34 -1.53
C GLU A 263 4.86 -12.59 -3.00
#